data_a89356f818b4e5695426630ec56377df
#
_entry.id   a89356f818b4e5695426630ec56377df
#
_cell.length_a   1.000
_cell.length_b   1.000
_cell.length_c   1.000
_cell.angle_alpha   90.00
_cell.angle_beta   90.00
_cell.angle_gamma   90.00
#
_symmetry.space_group_name_H-M   'P 1'
#
loop_
_entity.id
_entity.type
_entity.pdbx_description
1 polymer ?
#
loop_
_entity_poly.entity_id
_entity_poly.type
_entity_poly.pdbx_seq_one_letter_code
_entity_poly.pdbx_strand_id
1 'polypeptide(L)'
;PVEASLPPAPAPALVPVASSGGSSLGSSSGSSSGSSSSSDAVAVKVFFTTLNQFANRVEYMDGDPRYRRFASSSSSSPDGDVGGGGGGAFDRVSKRRLISIWAEKEFRNLCRVRKAGIPSPEPFLQRDHVLLMSFLGTDGADGSCWPAPQLQELPKPSSSSSGMSARGWRRLYLQTVRLVRELWQRARLVHGDLSAYNLLLVNGRVHVIDLGQAVDTHHPNARELLA
;
A
#
# COMPACT_ATOMS: atom_id res chain seq x y z
N PRO A 1 -7.47 0.79 -34.45
CA PRO A 1 -6.64 1.63 -33.63
C PRO A 1 -6.34 0.90 -32.35
N VAL A 2 -5.06 0.54 -32.20
CA VAL A 2 -4.54 -0.15 -31.01
C VAL A 2 -4.34 0.94 -29.95
N GLU A 3 -5.11 0.94 -28.87
CA GLU A 3 -4.86 1.79 -27.72
C GLU A 3 -3.53 1.37 -27.09
N ALA A 4 -2.57 2.25 -27.16
CA ALA A 4 -1.30 2.09 -26.49
C ALA A 4 -1.52 2.25 -24.98
N SER A 5 -1.52 1.15 -24.24
CA SER A 5 -1.51 1.15 -22.79
C SER A 5 -0.25 1.87 -22.29
N LEU A 6 -0.43 2.97 -21.58
CA LEU A 6 0.65 3.70 -20.90
C LEU A 6 1.34 2.77 -19.89
N PRO A 7 2.67 2.79 -19.79
CA PRO A 7 3.40 2.01 -18.80
C PRO A 7 2.99 2.43 -17.39
N PRO A 8 2.94 1.48 -16.43
CA PRO A 8 2.63 1.78 -15.04
C PRO A 8 3.66 2.78 -14.48
N ALA A 9 3.18 3.72 -13.67
CA ALA A 9 4.03 4.69 -12.99
C ALA A 9 5.08 3.99 -12.13
N PRO A 10 6.33 4.51 -12.06
CA PRO A 10 7.35 3.94 -11.21
C PRO A 10 6.88 3.93 -9.76
N ALA A 11 7.07 2.79 -9.10
CA ALA A 11 6.77 2.63 -7.68
C ALA A 11 7.54 3.70 -6.86
N PRO A 12 6.94 4.26 -5.80
CA PRO A 12 7.62 5.21 -4.94
C PRO A 12 8.89 4.59 -4.36
N ALA A 13 10.00 5.32 -4.40
CA ALA A 13 11.28 4.87 -3.85
C ALA A 13 11.13 4.65 -2.33
N LEU A 14 11.24 3.40 -1.90
CA LEU A 14 11.32 3.03 -0.50
C LEU A 14 12.80 3.11 -0.09
N VAL A 15 13.15 4.02 0.80
CA VAL A 15 14.49 4.13 1.35
C VAL A 15 14.50 3.47 2.72
N PRO A 16 15.25 2.38 2.93
CA PRO A 16 15.43 1.81 4.26
C PRO A 16 16.28 2.75 5.12
N VAL A 17 15.80 3.09 6.30
CA VAL A 17 16.55 3.86 7.30
C VAL A 17 16.92 2.90 8.43
N ALA A 18 18.22 2.62 8.57
CA ALA A 18 18.72 1.84 9.70
C ALA A 18 18.80 2.75 10.94
N SER A 19 18.20 2.32 12.05
CA SER A 19 18.38 3.00 13.35
C SER A 19 19.69 2.54 13.99
N SER A 20 20.66 3.43 14.20
CA SER A 20 21.85 3.17 15.00
C SER A 20 21.47 3.09 16.48
N GLY A 21 21.27 1.89 16.99
CA GLY A 21 21.03 1.63 18.40
C GLY A 21 22.34 1.68 19.20
N GLY A 22 22.33 2.48 20.26
CA GLY A 22 23.44 2.63 21.19
C GLY A 22 23.71 1.39 22.04
N SER A 23 24.98 1.14 22.30
CA SER A 23 25.54 0.05 23.12
C SER A 23 25.05 0.08 24.57
N SER A 24 24.66 -1.09 25.11
CA SER A 24 24.83 -1.37 26.53
C SER A 24 25.20 -2.84 26.76
N LEU A 25 26.29 -3.03 27.46
CA LEU A 25 26.85 -4.28 27.93
C LEU A 25 25.93 -4.97 28.95
N GLY A 26 25.75 -6.27 28.80
CA GLY A 26 25.11 -7.12 29.80
C GLY A 26 25.18 -8.60 29.42
N SER A 27 26.15 -9.31 29.97
CA SER A 27 26.31 -10.77 29.84
C SER A 27 25.25 -11.50 30.65
N SER A 28 24.49 -12.41 30.04
CA SER A 28 23.90 -13.57 30.73
C SER A 28 23.53 -14.67 29.73
N SER A 29 24.10 -15.84 29.96
CA SER A 29 23.86 -17.08 29.24
C SER A 29 22.43 -17.58 29.48
N GLY A 30 21.66 -17.79 28.44
CA GLY A 30 20.35 -18.44 28.50
C GLY A 30 19.99 -18.99 27.14
N SER A 31 19.77 -20.30 27.05
CA SER A 31 19.38 -21.08 25.89
C SER A 31 18.11 -20.49 25.22
N SER A 32 18.24 -20.03 23.99
CA SER A 32 17.16 -19.39 23.24
C SER A 32 16.51 -20.31 22.24
N SER A 33 15.24 -20.60 22.49
CA SER A 33 14.25 -20.95 21.48
C SER A 33 14.19 -19.79 20.43
N GLY A 34 14.27 -20.16 19.13
CA GLY A 34 14.37 -19.21 18.02
C GLY A 34 13.33 -18.12 18.03
N SER A 35 13.73 -16.92 18.39
CA SER A 35 13.01 -15.69 18.12
C SER A 35 13.29 -15.27 16.67
N SER A 36 12.26 -15.20 15.85
CA SER A 36 12.32 -14.52 14.56
C SER A 36 12.77 -13.07 14.81
N SER A 37 14.00 -12.72 14.44
CA SER A 37 14.50 -11.36 14.49
C SER A 37 13.60 -10.52 13.56
N SER A 38 12.71 -9.74 14.16
CA SER A 38 12.05 -8.66 13.43
C SER A 38 13.14 -7.62 13.15
N SER A 39 13.41 -7.35 11.87
CA SER A 39 14.33 -6.30 11.51
C SER A 39 13.83 -4.96 12.07
N ASP A 40 14.73 -4.20 12.72
CA ASP A 40 14.45 -2.83 13.17
C ASP A 40 14.34 -1.85 11.99
N ALA A 41 14.42 -2.36 10.76
CA ALA A 41 14.33 -1.57 9.54
C ALA A 41 12.91 -1.05 9.30
N VAL A 42 12.81 0.22 8.95
CA VAL A 42 11.55 0.88 8.61
C VAL A 42 11.53 1.32 7.16
N ALA A 43 10.37 1.28 6.55
CA ALA A 43 10.12 1.82 5.23
C ALA A 43 9.49 3.21 5.36
N VAL A 44 10.05 4.18 4.64
CA VAL A 44 9.53 5.55 4.54
C VAL A 44 8.95 5.76 3.16
N LYS A 45 7.64 5.94 3.07
CA LYS A 45 6.95 6.28 1.81
C LYS A 45 6.67 7.77 1.79
N VAL A 46 7.25 8.47 0.81
CA VAL A 46 7.04 9.90 0.58
C VAL A 46 6.13 10.07 -0.63
N PHE A 47 4.99 10.74 -0.44
CA PHE A 47 4.04 11.01 -1.52
C PHE A 47 4.47 12.27 -2.27
N PHE A 48 4.79 12.12 -3.56
CA PHE A 48 5.23 13.25 -4.39
C PHE A 48 4.09 14.23 -4.68
N THR A 49 4.43 15.51 -4.68
CA THR A 49 3.51 16.61 -4.92
C THR A 49 3.35 16.98 -6.40
N THR A 50 4.06 16.29 -7.30
CA THR A 50 3.99 16.52 -8.75
C THR A 50 2.71 15.90 -9.35
N LEU A 51 2.03 16.62 -10.14
CA LEU A 51 0.57 16.79 -10.18
C LEU A 51 -0.17 16.05 -11.27
N ASN A 52 0.51 15.55 -12.30
CA ASN A 52 -0.19 14.95 -13.45
C ASN A 52 -0.81 13.57 -13.16
N GLN A 53 -0.43 12.97 -12.02
CA GLN A 53 -0.94 11.65 -11.60
C GLN A 53 -2.14 11.72 -10.63
N PHE A 54 -2.52 12.93 -10.16
CA PHE A 54 -3.56 13.06 -9.15
C PHE A 54 -4.98 13.20 -9.72
N ALA A 55 -5.16 13.56 -10.98
CA ALA A 55 -6.48 13.73 -11.56
C ALA A 55 -7.37 12.47 -11.43
N ASN A 56 -6.79 11.31 -11.68
CA ASN A 56 -7.52 10.04 -11.59
C ASN A 56 -7.68 9.50 -10.16
N ARG A 57 -6.91 10.03 -9.19
CA ARG A 57 -6.94 9.54 -7.80
C ARG A 57 -8.10 10.11 -6.98
N VAL A 58 -8.64 11.25 -7.38
CA VAL A 58 -9.81 11.86 -6.73
C VAL A 58 -11.02 10.94 -6.81
N GLU A 59 -11.18 10.18 -7.90
CA GLU A 59 -12.26 9.22 -8.10
C GLU A 59 -12.31 8.13 -7.01
N TYR A 60 -11.15 7.69 -6.50
CA TYR A 60 -11.06 6.72 -5.39
C TYR A 60 -11.41 7.32 -4.01
N MET A 61 -11.57 8.63 -3.93
CA MET A 61 -11.96 9.35 -2.72
C MET A 61 -13.41 9.80 -2.79
N ASP A 62 -13.89 10.08 -4.00
CA ASP A 62 -15.27 10.48 -4.25
C ASP A 62 -16.19 9.27 -4.02
N GLY A 63 -17.25 9.47 -3.22
CA GLY A 63 -18.14 8.40 -2.80
C GLY A 63 -17.68 7.59 -1.57
N ASP A 64 -16.46 7.75 -1.06
CA ASP A 64 -16.04 7.14 0.20
C ASP A 64 -16.60 7.95 1.40
N PRO A 65 -17.49 7.37 2.23
CA PRO A 65 -18.12 8.07 3.34
C PRO A 65 -17.12 8.61 4.37
N ARG A 66 -15.92 8.05 4.45
CA ARG A 66 -14.85 8.48 5.37
C ARG A 66 -14.30 9.85 5.01
N TYR A 67 -14.41 10.26 3.74
CA TYR A 67 -13.87 11.52 3.21
C TYR A 67 -14.94 12.55 2.86
N ARG A 68 -16.23 12.23 3.07
CA ARG A 68 -17.37 13.10 2.77
C ARG A 68 -17.25 14.50 3.41
N ARG A 69 -16.67 14.62 4.60
CA ARG A 69 -16.43 15.90 5.27
C ARG A 69 -15.47 16.83 4.52
N PHE A 70 -14.58 16.28 3.66
CA PHE A 70 -13.67 17.08 2.84
C PHE A 70 -14.36 17.56 1.56
N ALA A 71 -15.39 16.85 1.10
CA ALA A 71 -16.22 17.23 -0.01
C ALA A 71 -17.23 18.35 0.38
N SER A 72 -17.75 18.33 1.61
CA SER A 72 -18.82 19.23 2.08
C SER A 72 -18.34 20.59 2.59
N SER A 73 -17.04 20.79 2.85
CA SER A 73 -16.52 22.09 3.30
C SER A 73 -16.50 23.19 2.22
N SER A 74 -17.02 22.89 1.03
CA SER A 74 -17.09 23.83 -0.12
C SER A 74 -18.47 24.44 -0.37
N SER A 75 -19.49 24.15 0.46
CA SER A 75 -20.88 24.56 0.17
C SER A 75 -21.41 25.76 0.98
N SER A 76 -20.54 26.52 1.67
CA SER A 76 -20.98 27.70 2.40
C SER A 76 -20.36 29.00 1.83
N SER A 77 -20.74 29.37 0.62
CA SER A 77 -20.70 30.75 0.17
C SER A 77 -22.14 31.17 -0.17
N PRO A 78 -22.69 32.21 0.45
CA PRO A 78 -24.08 32.62 0.23
C PRO A 78 -24.30 33.47 -1.02
N ASP A 79 -23.30 33.66 -1.87
CA ASP A 79 -23.45 34.45 -3.08
C ASP A 79 -23.48 33.55 -4.33
N GLY A 80 -24.67 33.52 -4.94
CA GLY A 80 -24.96 32.79 -6.15
C GLY A 80 -24.25 33.38 -7.36
N ASP A 81 -23.27 32.62 -7.89
CA ASP A 81 -22.91 32.71 -9.28
C ASP A 81 -22.96 31.31 -9.90
N VAL A 82 -23.95 31.11 -10.77
CA VAL A 82 -24.23 29.87 -11.48
C VAL A 82 -23.35 29.84 -12.73
N GLY A 83 -22.04 29.61 -12.54
CA GLY A 83 -21.09 29.32 -13.61
C GLY A 83 -20.92 27.82 -13.74
N GLY A 84 -21.50 27.23 -14.79
CA GLY A 84 -21.39 25.81 -15.12
C GLY A 84 -19.96 25.36 -15.36
N GLY A 85 -19.44 24.56 -14.45
CA GLY A 85 -18.21 23.80 -14.57
C GLY A 85 -18.29 22.63 -13.61
N GLY A 86 -18.37 21.40 -14.14
CA GLY A 86 -18.46 20.15 -13.38
C GLY A 86 -17.18 19.81 -12.62
N GLY A 87 -16.69 20.72 -11.78
CA GLY A 87 -15.57 20.49 -10.88
C GLY A 87 -16.03 19.69 -9.65
N GLY A 88 -15.42 18.53 -9.41
CA GLY A 88 -15.70 17.71 -8.24
C GLY A 88 -15.40 18.43 -6.92
N ALA A 89 -15.98 17.95 -5.83
CA ALA A 89 -15.87 18.53 -4.48
C ALA A 89 -14.41 18.73 -4.00
N PHE A 90 -13.45 18.06 -4.60
CA PHE A 90 -12.03 18.14 -4.27
C PHE A 90 -11.25 19.21 -5.05
N ASP A 91 -11.80 19.81 -6.11
CA ASP A 91 -11.11 20.80 -6.94
C ASP A 91 -10.70 22.08 -6.18
N ARG A 92 -11.38 22.39 -5.09
CA ARG A 92 -11.09 23.55 -4.22
C ARG A 92 -10.08 23.26 -3.12
N VAL A 93 -9.68 22.00 -2.94
CA VAL A 93 -8.70 21.60 -1.92
C VAL A 93 -7.30 21.87 -2.44
N SER A 94 -6.44 22.52 -1.63
CA SER A 94 -5.05 22.74 -2.05
C SER A 94 -4.37 21.38 -2.30
N LYS A 95 -3.49 21.34 -3.30
CA LYS A 95 -2.77 20.14 -3.71
C LYS A 95 -2.00 19.46 -2.57
N ARG A 96 -1.38 20.24 -1.67
CA ARG A 96 -0.73 19.72 -0.46
C ARG A 96 -1.72 19.01 0.46
N ARG A 97 -2.89 19.61 0.64
CA ARG A 97 -3.95 19.02 1.48
C ARG A 97 -4.44 17.70 0.90
N LEU A 98 -4.62 17.65 -0.42
CA LEU A 98 -5.06 16.43 -1.12
C LEU A 98 -4.05 15.29 -0.93
N ILE A 99 -2.74 15.58 -1.02
CA ILE A 99 -1.68 14.60 -0.82
C ILE A 99 -1.65 14.09 0.63
N SER A 100 -1.80 14.99 1.60
CA SER A 100 -1.90 14.61 3.02
C SER A 100 -3.10 13.70 3.28
N ILE A 101 -4.26 14.00 2.70
CA ILE A 101 -5.46 13.15 2.78
C ILE A 101 -5.20 11.78 2.14
N TRP A 102 -4.47 11.73 1.04
CA TRP A 102 -4.10 10.48 0.37
C TRP A 102 -3.17 9.61 1.23
N ALA A 103 -2.15 10.22 1.83
CA ALA A 103 -1.25 9.53 2.75
C ALA A 103 -2.01 9.02 3.99
N GLU A 104 -2.92 9.82 4.54
CA GLU A 104 -3.80 9.43 5.65
C GLU A 104 -4.73 8.27 5.25
N LYS A 105 -5.23 8.26 4.00
CA LYS A 105 -6.06 7.17 3.48
C LYS A 105 -5.30 5.85 3.47
N GLU A 106 -4.07 5.84 2.95
CA GLU A 106 -3.24 4.64 2.94
C GLU A 106 -2.91 4.16 4.35
N PHE A 107 -2.51 5.06 5.25
CA PHE A 107 -2.26 4.73 6.65
C PHE A 107 -3.46 4.06 7.31
N ARG A 108 -4.65 4.62 7.18
CA ARG A 108 -5.89 4.06 7.74
C ARG A 108 -6.25 2.70 7.14
N ASN A 109 -6.04 2.53 5.84
CA ASN A 109 -6.27 1.26 5.17
C ASN A 109 -5.29 0.19 5.66
N LEU A 110 -4.00 0.52 5.83
CA LEU A 110 -2.99 -0.37 6.43
C LEU A 110 -3.37 -0.78 7.85
N CYS A 111 -3.75 0.16 8.72
CA CYS A 111 -4.24 -0.13 10.07
C CYS A 111 -5.41 -1.12 10.05
N ARG A 112 -6.34 -0.94 9.12
CA ARG A 112 -7.53 -1.78 8.97
C ARG A 112 -7.18 -3.19 8.52
N VAL A 113 -6.26 -3.32 7.55
CA VAL A 113 -5.76 -4.59 7.03
C VAL A 113 -4.98 -5.35 8.12
N ARG A 114 -4.12 -4.66 8.85
CA ARG A 114 -3.38 -5.24 9.99
C ARG A 114 -4.32 -5.73 11.10
N LYS A 115 -5.31 -4.91 11.47
CA LYS A 115 -6.33 -5.30 12.45
C LYS A 115 -7.12 -6.54 12.00
N ALA A 116 -7.32 -6.72 10.71
CA ALA A 116 -7.95 -7.91 10.14
C ALA A 116 -7.01 -9.14 10.10
N GLY A 117 -5.73 -9.02 10.48
CA GLY A 117 -4.73 -10.08 10.47
C GLY A 117 -4.27 -10.46 9.07
N ILE A 118 -4.43 -9.58 8.09
CA ILE A 118 -4.00 -9.78 6.70
C ILE A 118 -2.53 -9.39 6.58
N PRO A 119 -1.68 -10.20 5.93
CA PRO A 119 -0.26 -9.90 5.74
C PRO A 119 -0.05 -8.59 4.96
N SER A 120 0.55 -7.61 5.61
CA SER A 120 0.85 -6.27 5.08
C SER A 120 1.91 -5.59 5.93
N PRO A 121 2.52 -4.49 5.52
CA PRO A 121 3.36 -3.68 6.39
C PRO A 121 2.57 -3.20 7.62
N GLU A 122 3.25 -3.10 8.75
CA GLU A 122 2.69 -2.48 9.95
C GLU A 122 2.88 -0.97 9.87
N PRO A 123 1.81 -0.16 9.86
CA PRO A 123 1.92 1.28 9.82
C PRO A 123 2.29 1.82 11.21
N PHE A 124 3.32 2.67 11.28
CA PHE A 124 3.78 3.28 12.53
C PHE A 124 3.31 4.71 12.69
N LEU A 125 3.52 5.53 11.66
CA LEU A 125 3.24 6.96 11.70
C LEU A 125 2.89 7.49 10.32
N GLN A 126 1.94 8.40 10.26
CA GLN A 126 1.70 9.24 9.08
C GLN A 126 1.73 10.71 9.51
N ARG A 127 2.50 11.53 8.78
CA ARG A 127 2.54 12.97 8.96
C ARG A 127 2.64 13.65 7.60
N ASP A 128 1.70 14.54 7.32
CA ASP A 128 1.59 15.23 6.04
C ASP A 128 1.60 14.27 4.85
N HIS A 129 2.66 14.28 4.06
CA HIS A 129 2.85 13.44 2.87
C HIS A 129 3.84 12.29 3.10
N VAL A 130 4.13 11.97 4.37
CA VAL A 130 5.08 10.90 4.75
C VAL A 130 4.37 9.82 5.54
N LEU A 131 4.64 8.57 5.20
CA LEU A 131 4.13 7.38 5.87
C LEU A 131 5.33 6.50 6.29
N LEU A 132 5.42 6.20 7.59
CA LEU A 132 6.35 5.23 8.16
C LEU A 132 5.64 3.90 8.40
N MET A 133 6.29 2.81 8.00
CA MET A 133 5.77 1.46 8.20
C MET A 133 6.91 0.45 8.34
N SER A 134 6.60 -0.78 8.77
CA SER A 134 7.61 -1.84 8.82
C SER A 134 8.16 -2.12 7.43
N PHE A 135 9.46 -2.35 7.37
CA PHE A 135 10.12 -2.81 6.16
C PHE A 135 9.81 -4.31 5.96
N LEU A 136 9.40 -4.67 4.75
CA LEU A 136 9.21 -6.06 4.37
C LEU A 136 10.42 -6.54 3.57
N GLY A 137 11.27 -7.32 4.18
CA GLY A 137 12.51 -7.75 3.57
C GLY A 137 13.26 -8.75 4.43
N THR A 138 14.53 -8.90 4.15
CA THR A 138 15.48 -9.74 4.90
C THR A 138 16.67 -8.89 5.33
N ASP A 139 17.16 -9.17 6.53
CA ASP A 139 18.39 -8.56 7.03
C ASP A 139 19.58 -9.39 6.58
N GLY A 140 20.58 -8.72 6.01
CA GLY A 140 21.87 -9.32 5.76
C GLY A 140 22.71 -9.42 7.04
N ALA A 141 23.62 -10.37 7.11
CA ALA A 141 24.53 -10.53 8.24
C ALA A 141 25.46 -9.32 8.46
N ASP A 142 25.60 -8.48 7.46
CA ASP A 142 26.40 -7.25 7.46
C ASP A 142 25.58 -6.00 7.87
N GLY A 143 24.33 -6.17 8.29
CA GLY A 143 23.41 -5.06 8.61
C GLY A 143 22.74 -4.44 7.39
N SER A 144 22.96 -4.98 6.17
CA SER A 144 22.21 -4.57 4.98
C SER A 144 20.77 -5.08 5.04
N CYS A 145 19.84 -4.31 4.48
CA CYS A 145 18.44 -4.71 4.38
C CYS A 145 18.07 -4.84 2.91
N TRP A 146 17.59 -6.02 2.53
CA TRP A 146 17.15 -6.29 1.17
C TRP A 146 15.63 -6.40 1.11
N PRO A 147 14.96 -5.68 0.20
CA PRO A 147 13.51 -5.76 0.08
C PRO A 147 13.07 -7.16 -0.33
N ALA A 148 11.93 -7.59 0.17
CA ALA A 148 11.30 -8.81 -0.29
C ALA A 148 10.92 -8.68 -1.78
N PRO A 149 11.11 -9.72 -2.61
CA PRO A 149 10.80 -9.65 -4.01
C PRO A 149 9.30 -9.45 -4.26
N GLN A 150 8.97 -8.64 -5.26
CA GLN A 150 7.63 -8.57 -5.81
C GLN A 150 7.28 -9.86 -6.53
N LEU A 151 6.00 -10.24 -6.58
CA LEU A 151 5.61 -11.42 -7.36
C LEU A 151 5.94 -11.29 -8.85
N GLN A 152 6.02 -10.06 -9.36
CA GLN A 152 6.43 -9.74 -10.73
C GLN A 152 7.90 -10.10 -11.00
N GLU A 153 8.76 -10.01 -10.00
CA GLU A 153 10.20 -10.27 -10.10
C GLU A 153 10.55 -11.74 -10.00
N LEU A 154 9.61 -12.58 -9.56
CA LEU A 154 9.86 -13.99 -9.39
C LEU A 154 10.09 -14.68 -10.74
N PRO A 155 11.04 -15.64 -10.80
CA PRO A 155 11.33 -16.36 -12.03
C PRO A 155 10.09 -17.10 -12.51
N LYS A 156 9.67 -16.81 -13.75
CA LYS A 156 8.52 -17.44 -14.39
C LYS A 156 8.70 -18.95 -14.49
N PRO A 157 7.60 -19.73 -14.53
CA PRO A 157 7.71 -21.18 -14.75
C PRO A 157 8.46 -21.44 -16.06
N SER A 158 9.60 -22.06 -15.97
CA SER A 158 10.36 -22.49 -17.14
C SER A 158 10.72 -23.96 -16.96
N SER A 159 10.99 -24.65 -18.07
CA SER A 159 11.49 -26.01 -18.08
C SER A 159 12.92 -26.14 -17.54
N SER A 160 13.59 -25.01 -17.25
CA SER A 160 14.92 -24.98 -16.64
C SER A 160 14.84 -25.11 -15.11
N SER A 161 15.82 -25.80 -14.54
CA SER A 161 15.90 -26.14 -13.10
C SER A 161 16.00 -24.94 -12.13
N SER A 162 16.14 -23.71 -12.63
CA SER A 162 16.30 -22.49 -11.84
C SER A 162 15.02 -21.70 -11.59
N GLY A 163 13.88 -22.10 -12.17
CA GLY A 163 12.59 -21.42 -12.01
C GLY A 163 11.77 -21.95 -10.85
N MET A 164 10.82 -21.12 -10.36
CA MET A 164 9.84 -21.61 -9.41
C MET A 164 8.95 -22.68 -10.05
N SER A 165 8.72 -23.80 -9.34
CA SER A 165 7.89 -24.90 -9.85
C SER A 165 6.44 -24.46 -10.06
N ALA A 166 5.72 -25.15 -10.95
CA ALA A 166 4.27 -24.94 -11.16
C ALA A 166 3.48 -25.09 -9.85
N ARG A 167 3.89 -25.99 -8.95
CA ARG A 167 3.31 -26.13 -7.60
C ARG A 167 3.54 -24.89 -6.74
N GLY A 168 4.73 -24.27 -6.84
CA GLY A 168 5.04 -23.03 -6.16
C GLY A 168 4.12 -21.90 -6.61
N TRP A 169 4.01 -21.70 -7.92
CA TRP A 169 3.11 -20.69 -8.51
C TRP A 169 1.64 -20.91 -8.14
N ARG A 170 1.18 -22.17 -8.16
CA ARG A 170 -0.19 -22.50 -7.70
C ARG A 170 -0.40 -22.11 -6.23
N ARG A 171 0.61 -22.34 -5.38
CA ARG A 171 0.54 -21.94 -3.96
C ARG A 171 0.42 -20.43 -3.79
N LEU A 172 1.21 -19.64 -4.55
CA LEU A 172 1.13 -18.16 -4.52
C LEU A 172 -0.22 -17.67 -5.01
N TYR A 173 -0.72 -18.22 -6.11
CA TYR A 173 -2.05 -17.90 -6.64
C TYR A 173 -3.15 -18.13 -5.59
N LEU A 174 -3.15 -19.29 -4.94
CA LEU A 174 -4.15 -19.60 -3.90
C LEU A 174 -4.02 -18.65 -2.68
N GLN A 175 -2.80 -18.25 -2.32
CA GLN A 175 -2.59 -17.24 -1.26
C GLN A 175 -3.15 -15.87 -1.69
N THR A 176 -2.94 -15.47 -2.94
CA THR A 176 -3.46 -14.19 -3.48
C THR A 176 -4.99 -14.19 -3.50
N VAL A 177 -5.62 -15.24 -4.01
CA VAL A 177 -7.10 -15.37 -4.02
C VAL A 177 -7.64 -15.29 -2.59
N ARG A 178 -7.01 -15.99 -1.64
CA ARG A 178 -7.40 -15.92 -0.24
C ARG A 178 -7.25 -14.52 0.33
N LEU A 179 -6.15 -13.82 0.02
CA LEU A 179 -5.88 -12.45 0.45
C LEU A 179 -6.97 -11.49 -0.06
N VAL A 180 -7.34 -11.58 -1.34
CA VAL A 180 -8.44 -10.78 -1.93
C VAL A 180 -9.75 -11.03 -1.18
N ARG A 181 -10.07 -12.30 -0.91
CA ARG A 181 -11.26 -12.65 -0.13
C ARG A 181 -11.22 -12.08 1.29
N GLU A 182 -10.07 -12.15 1.97
CA GLU A 182 -9.91 -11.62 3.32
C GLU A 182 -10.00 -10.08 3.34
N LEU A 183 -9.45 -9.41 2.33
CA LEU A 183 -9.61 -7.95 2.16
C LEU A 183 -11.10 -7.59 2.08
N TRP A 184 -11.86 -8.28 1.24
CA TRP A 184 -13.30 -8.05 1.11
C TRP A 184 -14.07 -8.36 2.38
N GLN A 185 -13.89 -9.56 2.94
CA GLN A 185 -14.73 -10.06 4.03
C GLN A 185 -14.36 -9.51 5.41
N ARG A 186 -13.06 -9.37 5.69
CA ARG A 186 -12.55 -9.03 7.02
C ARG A 186 -12.15 -7.56 7.12
N ALA A 187 -11.38 -7.06 6.16
CA ALA A 187 -10.99 -5.66 6.14
C ALA A 187 -12.06 -4.74 5.51
N ARG A 188 -13.06 -5.30 4.80
CA ARG A 188 -14.10 -4.54 4.08
C ARG A 188 -13.49 -3.54 3.10
N LEU A 189 -12.46 -3.98 2.39
CA LEU A 189 -11.72 -3.20 1.41
C LEU A 189 -11.62 -3.93 0.09
N VAL A 190 -11.60 -3.16 -0.99
CA VAL A 190 -11.14 -3.56 -2.32
C VAL A 190 -9.84 -2.81 -2.58
N HIS A 191 -8.82 -3.49 -3.08
CA HIS A 191 -7.48 -2.90 -3.27
C HIS A 191 -7.49 -1.75 -4.29
N GLY A 192 -8.23 -1.91 -5.37
CA GLY A 192 -8.39 -0.91 -6.43
C GLY A 192 -7.20 -0.82 -7.40
N ASP A 193 -6.07 -1.45 -7.08
CA ASP A 193 -4.86 -1.51 -7.95
C ASP A 193 -4.06 -2.79 -7.63
N LEU A 194 -4.74 -3.93 -7.54
CA LEU A 194 -4.08 -5.18 -7.20
C LEU A 194 -3.35 -5.74 -8.42
N SER A 195 -2.02 -5.80 -8.30
CA SER A 195 -1.15 -6.34 -9.33
C SER A 195 0.00 -7.13 -8.70
N ALA A 196 0.77 -7.83 -9.52
CA ALA A 196 1.97 -8.54 -9.07
C ALA A 196 3.07 -7.60 -8.53
N TYR A 197 3.00 -6.30 -8.82
CA TYR A 197 3.87 -5.26 -8.25
C TYR A 197 3.50 -4.92 -6.79
N ASN A 198 2.22 -5.04 -6.44
CA ASN A 198 1.70 -4.70 -5.12
C ASN A 198 1.59 -5.91 -4.19
N LEU A 199 2.28 -7.01 -4.54
CA LEU A 199 2.37 -8.24 -3.77
C LEU A 199 3.84 -8.61 -3.56
N LEU A 200 4.26 -8.70 -2.29
CA LEU A 200 5.61 -9.12 -1.90
C LEU A 200 5.61 -10.54 -1.37
N LEU A 201 6.68 -11.29 -1.64
CA LEU A 201 6.88 -12.63 -1.08
C LEU A 201 7.85 -12.58 0.10
N VAL A 202 7.33 -12.60 1.32
CA VAL A 202 8.12 -12.59 2.56
C VAL A 202 8.04 -13.96 3.22
N ASN A 203 9.15 -14.66 3.36
CA ASN A 203 9.22 -15.97 4.01
C ASN A 203 8.17 -16.98 3.50
N GLY A 204 7.97 -17.02 2.16
CA GLY A 204 7.00 -17.90 1.51
C GLY A 204 5.53 -17.51 1.66
N ARG A 205 5.25 -16.33 2.22
CA ARG A 205 3.90 -15.77 2.41
C ARG A 205 3.72 -14.49 1.60
N VAL A 206 2.58 -14.39 0.92
CA VAL A 206 2.22 -13.19 0.14
C VAL A 206 1.75 -12.09 1.08
N HIS A 207 2.34 -10.90 0.93
CA HIS A 207 1.98 -9.67 1.63
C HIS A 207 1.46 -8.64 0.63
N VAL A 208 0.41 -7.94 0.98
CA VAL A 208 -0.12 -6.82 0.18
C VAL A 208 0.51 -5.50 0.61
N ILE A 209 0.84 -4.66 -0.38
CA ILE A 209 1.37 -3.30 -0.18
C ILE A 209 0.56 -2.30 -1.00
N ASP A 210 0.80 -1.01 -0.79
CA ASP A 210 0.20 0.11 -1.54
C ASP A 210 -1.34 0.12 -1.52
N LEU A 211 -1.90 0.38 -0.35
CA LEU A 211 -3.35 0.46 -0.15
C LEU A 211 -3.91 1.89 -0.36
N GLY A 212 -3.16 2.77 -1.04
CA GLY A 212 -3.58 4.14 -1.30
C GLY A 212 -4.85 4.22 -2.14
N GLN A 213 -5.01 3.36 -3.15
CA GLN A 213 -6.20 3.30 -3.99
C GLN A 213 -7.33 2.46 -3.40
N ALA A 214 -7.07 1.72 -2.30
CA ALA A 214 -8.08 0.84 -1.74
C ALA A 214 -9.34 1.59 -1.27
N VAL A 215 -10.50 1.07 -1.64
CA VAL A 215 -11.82 1.63 -1.31
C VAL A 215 -12.60 0.73 -0.37
N ASP A 216 -13.57 1.28 0.34
CA ASP A 216 -14.51 0.52 1.16
C ASP A 216 -15.44 -0.34 0.26
N THR A 217 -15.85 -1.52 0.74
CA THR A 217 -16.78 -2.40 0.00
C THR A 217 -18.14 -1.76 -0.29
N HIS A 218 -18.48 -0.63 0.37
CA HIS A 218 -19.70 0.15 0.09
C HIS A 218 -19.48 1.28 -0.92
N HIS A 219 -18.24 1.43 -1.43
CA HIS A 219 -17.96 2.41 -2.48
C HIS A 219 -18.76 2.05 -3.75
N PRO A 220 -19.32 3.04 -4.48
CA PRO A 220 -20.12 2.79 -5.68
C PRO A 220 -19.42 1.87 -6.69
N ASN A 221 -18.13 2.09 -6.93
CA ASN A 221 -17.32 1.35 -7.91
C ASN A 221 -16.61 0.12 -7.30
N ALA A 222 -16.94 -0.29 -6.05
CA ALA A 222 -16.21 -1.37 -5.37
C ALA A 222 -16.23 -2.71 -6.14
N ARG A 223 -17.33 -3.01 -6.84
CA ARG A 223 -17.47 -4.25 -7.62
C ARG A 223 -16.66 -4.22 -8.91
N GLU A 224 -16.60 -3.07 -9.58
CA GLU A 224 -15.80 -2.86 -10.80
C GLU A 224 -14.30 -2.93 -10.48
N LEU A 225 -13.89 -2.34 -9.36
CA LEU A 225 -12.50 -2.36 -8.89
C LEU A 225 -12.06 -3.73 -8.34
N LEU A 226 -12.98 -4.68 -8.15
CA LEU A 226 -12.67 -6.04 -7.71
C LEU A 226 -12.42 -6.98 -8.91
N ALA A 227 -12.92 -6.66 -10.09
CA ALA A 227 -12.78 -7.45 -11.31
C ALA A 227 -11.39 -7.33 -11.93
#